data_9d2fa2a8eea0731ef13f7e9a991b7f86
#
_entry.id   9d2fa2a8eea0731ef13f7e9a991b7f86
#
_cell.length_a   1.000
_cell.length_b   1.000
_cell.length_c   1.000
_cell.angle_alpha   90.00
_cell.angle_beta   90.00
_cell.angle_gamma   90.00
#
_symmetry.space_group_name_H-M   'P 1'
#
loop_
_entity.id
_entity.type
_entity.pdbx_description
1 polymer ?
#
loop_
_entity_poly.entity_id
_entity_poly.type
_entity_poly.pdbx_seq_one_letter_code
_entity_poly.pdbx_strand_id
1 'polypeptide(L)'
;MVTDKIKVRFRKLKYIHHISDIQIRNLKRHREYEEVFNGLYEEVKKNPDNAVAYIGGDIAHSKTEMSPELVDQLSRLFKNLADICPLVIIAGNHDANLNNRNRMDVLTPIVENLNHPNLHYLKRTGVYRCADTNLVVWDVRDKESDYIKAKDIKEK
;
A
#
# COMPACT_ATOMS: atom_id res chain seq x y z
N MET A 1 12.82 12.04 -13.24
CA MET A 1 12.43 10.95 -14.14
C MET A 1 11.34 10.12 -13.46
N VAL A 2 10.18 9.94 -14.09
CA VAL A 2 9.08 9.12 -13.56
C VAL A 2 9.48 7.65 -13.72
N THR A 3 9.42 6.88 -12.63
CA THR A 3 9.75 5.45 -12.63
C THR A 3 8.64 4.63 -13.28
N ASP A 4 7.37 4.94 -12.92
CA ASP A 4 6.20 4.25 -13.44
C ASP A 4 4.94 5.12 -13.25
N LYS A 5 3.82 4.68 -13.83
CA LYS A 5 2.52 5.36 -13.73
C LYS A 5 1.52 4.47 -13.00
N ILE A 6 0.88 5.05 -11.99
CA ILE A 6 -0.27 4.45 -11.34
C ILE A 6 -1.49 4.70 -12.25
N LYS A 7 -2.13 3.61 -12.70
CA LYS A 7 -3.31 3.69 -13.57
C LYS A 7 -4.51 4.15 -12.77
N VAL A 8 -5.00 5.35 -13.09
CA VAL A 8 -6.21 5.94 -12.49
C VAL A 8 -7.13 6.48 -13.57
N ARG A 9 -8.42 6.63 -13.28
CA ARG A 9 -9.44 7.10 -14.22
C ARG A 9 -9.70 8.61 -14.16
N PHE A 10 -8.99 9.34 -13.31
CA PHE A 10 -9.11 10.78 -13.13
C PHE A 10 -7.83 11.51 -13.56
N ARG A 11 -7.96 12.81 -13.83
CA ARG A 11 -6.84 13.65 -14.31
C ARG A 11 -6.18 14.46 -13.19
N LYS A 12 -6.87 14.66 -12.08
CA LYS A 12 -6.39 15.45 -10.94
C LYS A 12 -6.63 14.70 -9.65
N LEU A 13 -5.59 14.51 -8.84
CA LEU A 13 -5.68 13.94 -7.50
C LEU A 13 -6.16 15.01 -6.52
N LYS A 14 -7.22 14.72 -5.76
CA LYS A 14 -7.80 15.64 -4.77
C LYS A 14 -7.62 15.16 -3.34
N TYR A 15 -7.72 13.84 -3.13
CA TYR A 15 -7.69 13.26 -1.79
C TYR A 15 -6.70 12.11 -1.72
N ILE A 16 -5.98 12.02 -0.60
CA ILE A 16 -5.18 10.85 -0.23
C ILE A 16 -5.66 10.40 1.15
N HIS A 17 -6.27 9.22 1.20
CA HIS A 17 -6.61 8.55 2.45
C HIS A 17 -5.36 7.80 2.92
N HIS A 18 -4.61 8.41 3.84
CA HIS A 18 -3.33 7.86 4.31
C HIS A 18 -3.55 6.97 5.53
N ILE A 19 -3.11 5.73 5.42
CA ILE A 19 -3.19 4.68 6.44
C ILE A 19 -1.78 4.12 6.63
N SER A 20 -1.38 3.81 7.84
CA SER A 20 -0.06 3.23 8.14
C SER A 20 -0.09 2.46 9.46
N ASP A 21 0.90 1.61 9.70
CA ASP A 21 1.13 0.91 10.97
C ASP A 21 -0.09 0.12 11.47
N ILE A 22 -0.77 -0.58 10.59
CA ILE A 22 -1.95 -1.39 10.94
C ILE A 22 -1.55 -2.56 11.84
N GLN A 23 -0.42 -3.21 11.54
CA GLN A 23 0.20 -4.29 12.28
C GLN A 23 -0.79 -5.40 12.70
N ILE A 24 -1.54 -5.92 11.73
CA ILE A 24 -2.51 -6.99 11.98
C ILE A 24 -1.77 -8.21 12.54
N ARG A 25 -2.14 -8.62 13.75
CA ARG A 25 -1.52 -9.75 14.44
C ARG A 25 -2.14 -11.07 14.01
N ASN A 26 -1.32 -12.07 13.88
CA ASN A 26 -1.77 -13.42 13.57
C ASN A 26 -2.66 -13.98 14.71
N LEU A 27 -3.84 -14.48 14.35
CA LEU A 27 -4.82 -15.10 15.26
C LEU A 27 -5.23 -14.26 16.49
N LYS A 28 -5.05 -12.93 16.43
CA LYS A 28 -5.38 -12.04 17.54
C LYS A 28 -6.21 -10.85 17.09
N ARG A 29 -7.31 -10.59 17.80
CA ARG A 29 -8.14 -9.38 17.66
C ARG A 29 -8.72 -9.17 16.25
N HIS A 30 -8.91 -10.23 15.47
CA HIS A 30 -9.36 -10.13 14.08
C HIS A 30 -10.75 -9.49 13.97
N ARG A 31 -11.66 -9.77 14.92
CA ARG A 31 -12.98 -9.16 14.97
C ARG A 31 -12.90 -7.64 15.18
N GLU A 32 -12.00 -7.17 16.05
CA GLU A 32 -11.79 -5.76 16.31
C GLU A 32 -11.23 -5.06 15.06
N TYR A 33 -10.29 -5.70 14.36
CA TYR A 33 -9.81 -5.17 13.07
C TYR A 33 -10.94 -5.07 12.04
N GLU A 34 -11.82 -6.04 11.95
CA GLU A 34 -12.98 -5.99 11.04
C GLU A 34 -13.89 -4.79 11.33
N GLU A 35 -14.18 -4.53 12.61
CA GLU A 35 -14.98 -3.38 13.03
C GLU A 35 -14.31 -2.06 12.63
N VAL A 36 -13.00 -1.93 12.87
CA VAL A 36 -12.21 -0.74 12.47
C VAL A 36 -12.15 -0.59 10.94
N PHE A 37 -11.96 -1.68 10.20
CA PHE A 37 -11.91 -1.62 8.74
C PHE A 37 -13.26 -1.26 8.12
N ASN A 38 -14.37 -1.71 8.70
CA ASN A 38 -15.69 -1.26 8.27
C ASN A 38 -15.86 0.26 8.43
N GLY A 39 -15.40 0.80 9.56
CA GLY A 39 -15.36 2.25 9.77
C GLY A 39 -14.45 2.98 8.75
N LEU A 40 -13.29 2.41 8.45
CA LEU A 40 -12.37 2.93 7.44
C LEU A 40 -13.01 2.96 6.04
N TYR A 41 -13.71 1.89 5.64
CA TYR A 41 -14.40 1.86 4.35
C TYR A 41 -15.45 2.96 4.24
N GLU A 42 -16.24 3.17 5.28
CA GLU A 42 -17.23 4.25 5.30
C GLU A 42 -16.57 5.65 5.24
N GLU A 43 -15.40 5.82 5.86
CA GLU A 43 -14.65 7.08 5.77
C GLU A 43 -14.12 7.33 4.36
N VAL A 44 -13.51 6.32 3.73
CA VAL A 44 -12.99 6.44 2.35
C VAL A 44 -14.12 6.69 1.35
N LYS A 45 -15.30 6.09 1.54
CA LYS A 45 -16.48 6.31 0.70
C LYS A 45 -17.03 7.73 0.73
N LYS A 46 -16.68 8.55 1.72
CA LYS A 46 -17.10 9.96 1.74
C LYS A 46 -16.45 10.80 0.62
N ASN A 47 -15.23 10.42 0.20
CA ASN A 47 -14.48 11.11 -0.84
C ASN A 47 -13.80 10.10 -1.78
N PRO A 48 -14.56 9.30 -2.56
CA PRO A 48 -13.99 8.24 -3.40
C PRO A 48 -13.46 8.78 -4.73
N ASP A 49 -14.03 9.92 -5.18
CA ASP A 49 -13.71 10.47 -6.49
C ASP A 49 -12.41 11.28 -6.48
N ASN A 50 -11.58 11.05 -7.48
CA ASN A 50 -10.26 11.69 -7.59
C ASN A 50 -9.39 11.46 -6.34
N ALA A 51 -9.57 10.31 -5.70
CA ALA A 51 -8.92 9.91 -4.48
C ALA A 51 -8.02 8.69 -4.69
N VAL A 52 -7.07 8.53 -3.80
CA VAL A 52 -6.23 7.34 -3.64
C VAL A 52 -6.23 6.95 -2.17
N ALA A 53 -6.47 5.69 -1.87
CA ALA A 53 -6.12 5.13 -0.57
C ALA A 53 -4.63 4.72 -0.62
N TYR A 54 -3.87 5.11 0.39
CA TYR A 54 -2.45 4.80 0.50
C TYR A 54 -2.15 4.12 1.82
N ILE A 55 -1.53 2.93 1.76
CA ILE A 55 -1.06 2.22 2.96
C ILE A 55 0.46 2.27 3.01
N GLY A 56 0.99 2.97 4.01
CA GLY A 56 2.40 3.31 4.16
C GLY A 56 3.28 2.23 4.80
N GLY A 57 2.89 0.95 4.71
CA GLY A 57 3.67 -0.18 5.24
C GLY A 57 3.27 -0.60 6.65
N ASP A 58 3.98 -1.61 7.17
CA ASP A 58 3.74 -2.28 8.45
C ASP A 58 2.29 -2.76 8.59
N ILE A 59 1.82 -3.45 7.56
CA ILE A 59 0.44 -3.92 7.43
C ILE A 59 0.25 -5.21 8.24
N ALA A 60 1.14 -6.19 8.06
CA ALA A 60 1.22 -7.37 8.89
C ALA A 60 2.16 -7.13 10.07
N HIS A 61 1.85 -7.72 11.23
CA HIS A 61 2.72 -7.61 12.41
C HIS A 61 4.01 -8.44 12.28
N SER A 62 3.95 -9.57 11.56
CA SER A 62 5.07 -10.48 11.39
C SER A 62 5.21 -10.93 9.95
N LYS A 63 6.44 -10.89 9.43
CA LYS A 63 6.80 -11.36 8.08
C LYS A 63 6.93 -12.88 7.95
N THR A 64 6.78 -13.62 9.03
CA THR A 64 6.96 -15.08 9.05
C THR A 64 5.76 -15.85 9.58
N GLU A 65 4.83 -15.18 10.23
CA GLU A 65 3.65 -15.81 10.85
C GLU A 65 2.39 -15.37 10.10
N MET A 66 1.94 -16.22 9.19
CA MET A 66 0.77 -15.96 8.36
C MET A 66 -0.21 -17.12 8.46
N SER A 67 -1.29 -16.94 9.22
CA SER A 67 -2.40 -17.89 9.20
C SER A 67 -3.33 -17.66 8.01
N PRO A 68 -4.14 -18.66 7.61
CA PRO A 68 -5.17 -18.49 6.60
C PRO A 68 -6.14 -17.34 6.90
N GLU A 69 -6.48 -17.15 8.18
CA GLU A 69 -7.37 -16.07 8.64
C GLU A 69 -6.74 -14.69 8.45
N LEU A 70 -5.43 -14.56 8.70
CA LEU A 70 -4.72 -13.32 8.47
C LEU A 70 -4.63 -13.01 6.97
N VAL A 71 -4.36 -14.01 6.13
CA VAL A 71 -4.35 -13.85 4.68
C VAL A 71 -5.72 -13.42 4.16
N ASP A 72 -6.80 -14.03 4.65
CA ASP A 72 -8.17 -13.65 4.30
C ASP A 72 -8.47 -12.21 4.72
N GLN A 73 -8.11 -11.82 5.92
CA GLN A 73 -8.34 -10.46 6.43
C GLN A 73 -7.60 -9.40 5.62
N LEU A 74 -6.32 -9.64 5.28
CA LEU A 74 -5.54 -8.77 4.40
C LEU A 74 -6.13 -8.69 2.99
N SER A 75 -6.55 -9.84 2.46
CA SER A 75 -7.17 -9.91 1.13
C SER A 75 -8.46 -9.11 1.07
N ARG A 76 -9.31 -9.21 2.09
CA ARG A 76 -10.55 -8.43 2.21
C ARG A 76 -10.27 -6.93 2.36
N LEU A 77 -9.29 -6.56 3.20
CA LEU A 77 -8.90 -5.16 3.37
C LEU A 77 -8.48 -4.53 2.03
N PHE A 78 -7.58 -5.20 1.31
CA PHE A 78 -7.08 -4.67 0.04
C PHE A 78 -8.17 -4.63 -1.03
N LYS A 79 -8.95 -5.71 -1.16
CA LYS A 79 -10.04 -5.76 -2.12
C LYS A 79 -11.07 -4.67 -1.86
N ASN A 80 -11.55 -4.54 -0.64
CA ASN A 80 -12.62 -3.60 -0.30
C ASN A 80 -12.18 -2.14 -0.50
N LEU A 81 -10.93 -1.79 -0.14
CA LEU A 81 -10.39 -0.45 -0.42
C LEU A 81 -10.23 -0.20 -1.93
N ALA A 82 -9.69 -1.18 -2.67
CA ALA A 82 -9.50 -1.08 -4.11
C ALA A 82 -10.81 -1.03 -4.91
N ASP A 83 -11.90 -1.59 -4.37
CA ASP A 83 -13.25 -1.45 -4.92
C ASP A 83 -13.81 -0.02 -4.77
N ILE A 84 -13.37 0.73 -3.76
CA ILE A 84 -13.84 2.10 -3.51
C ILE A 84 -13.04 3.11 -4.35
N CYS A 85 -11.71 3.05 -4.29
CA CYS A 85 -10.81 3.93 -5.04
C CYS A 85 -9.46 3.23 -5.28
N PRO A 86 -8.58 3.73 -6.18
CA PRO A 86 -7.26 3.16 -6.35
C PRO A 86 -6.52 3.03 -5.02
N LEU A 87 -6.05 1.82 -4.72
CA LEU A 87 -5.27 1.51 -3.53
C LEU A 87 -3.80 1.38 -3.90
N VAL A 88 -2.98 2.20 -3.26
CA VAL A 88 -1.50 2.14 -3.36
C VAL A 88 -0.95 1.62 -2.05
N ILE A 89 -0.10 0.60 -2.12
CA ILE A 89 0.56 0.05 -0.93
C ILE A 89 2.07 -0.01 -1.12
N ILE A 90 2.79 0.13 -0.03
CA ILE A 90 4.23 -0.14 0.09
C ILE A 90 4.46 -1.11 1.25
N ALA A 91 5.60 -1.77 1.26
CA ALA A 91 6.00 -2.61 2.39
C ALA A 91 6.69 -1.77 3.48
N GLY A 92 6.42 -2.12 4.73
CA GLY A 92 7.21 -1.70 5.87
C GLY A 92 8.23 -2.77 6.30
N ASN A 93 8.94 -2.52 7.39
CA ASN A 93 9.94 -3.46 7.92
C ASN A 93 9.33 -4.73 8.54
N HIS A 94 8.06 -4.69 8.93
CA HIS A 94 7.31 -5.86 9.39
C HIS A 94 6.81 -6.73 8.23
N ASP A 95 6.62 -6.16 7.05
CA ASP A 95 6.12 -6.87 5.87
C ASP A 95 7.25 -7.54 5.07
N ALA A 96 8.45 -6.98 5.09
CA ALA A 96 9.59 -7.40 4.26
C ALA A 96 10.84 -7.73 5.07
N ASN A 97 11.69 -8.60 4.52
CA ASN A 97 12.97 -8.93 5.13
C ASN A 97 14.05 -7.92 4.70
N LEU A 98 14.51 -7.10 5.65
CA LEU A 98 15.51 -6.07 5.41
C LEU A 98 16.90 -6.63 5.07
N ASN A 99 17.23 -7.82 5.61
CA ASN A 99 18.54 -8.44 5.46
C ASN A 99 18.66 -9.32 4.20
N ASN A 100 17.53 -9.66 3.57
CA ASN A 100 17.50 -10.48 2.38
C ASN A 100 16.45 -9.97 1.39
N ARG A 101 16.87 -9.13 0.45
CA ARG A 101 16.02 -8.54 -0.60
C ARG A 101 15.40 -9.55 -1.55
N ASN A 102 16.03 -10.71 -1.70
CA ASN A 102 15.54 -11.77 -2.60
C ASN A 102 14.44 -12.61 -1.94
N ARG A 103 14.25 -12.47 -0.62
CA ARG A 103 13.16 -13.14 0.06
C ARG A 103 11.84 -12.44 -0.24
N MET A 104 10.84 -13.23 -0.62
CA MET A 104 9.47 -12.74 -0.84
C MET A 104 8.92 -12.08 0.43
N ASP A 105 8.31 -10.92 0.30
CA ASP A 105 7.55 -10.28 1.37
C ASP A 105 6.16 -10.90 1.53
N VAL A 106 5.50 -10.63 2.65
CA VAL A 106 4.19 -11.25 2.97
C VAL A 106 3.05 -10.70 2.11
N LEU A 107 3.21 -9.51 1.53
CA LEU A 107 2.15 -8.84 0.76
C LEU A 107 2.10 -9.33 -0.68
N THR A 108 3.24 -9.70 -1.26
CA THR A 108 3.37 -10.11 -2.66
C THR A 108 2.38 -11.20 -3.05
N PRO A 109 2.31 -12.36 -2.37
CA PRO A 109 1.41 -13.43 -2.79
C PRO A 109 -0.07 -13.03 -2.67
N ILE A 110 -0.41 -12.18 -1.71
CA ILE A 110 -1.79 -11.69 -1.54
C ILE A 110 -2.17 -10.77 -2.69
N VAL A 111 -1.32 -9.81 -3.01
CA VAL A 111 -1.56 -8.85 -4.10
C VAL A 111 -1.65 -9.55 -5.46
N GLU A 112 -0.72 -10.48 -5.74
CA GLU A 112 -0.70 -11.23 -6.99
C GLU A 112 -1.94 -12.12 -7.15
N ASN A 113 -2.39 -12.79 -6.09
CA ASN A 113 -3.59 -13.60 -6.12
C ASN A 113 -4.88 -12.77 -6.28
N LEU A 114 -4.95 -11.60 -5.65
CA LEU A 114 -6.09 -10.70 -5.83
C LEU A 114 -6.18 -10.17 -7.26
N ASN A 115 -5.06 -9.91 -7.90
CA ASN A 115 -4.97 -9.39 -9.27
C ASN A 115 -5.99 -8.28 -9.55
N HIS A 116 -6.17 -7.36 -8.59
CA HIS A 116 -7.20 -6.33 -8.66
C HIS A 116 -6.70 -5.13 -9.49
N PRO A 117 -7.46 -4.62 -10.48
CA PRO A 117 -6.98 -3.58 -11.40
C PRO A 117 -6.68 -2.23 -10.73
N ASN A 118 -7.29 -1.95 -9.59
CA ASN A 118 -7.07 -0.73 -8.81
C ASN A 118 -6.09 -0.92 -7.64
N LEU A 119 -5.45 -2.08 -7.50
CA LEU A 119 -4.46 -2.35 -6.45
C LEU A 119 -3.05 -2.21 -7.02
N HIS A 120 -2.29 -1.29 -6.46
CA HIS A 120 -0.94 -0.95 -6.91
C HIS A 120 0.06 -1.15 -5.77
N TYR A 121 0.88 -2.20 -5.87
CA TYR A 121 1.95 -2.46 -4.91
C TYR A 121 3.27 -1.91 -5.45
N LEU A 122 3.80 -0.86 -4.81
CA LEU A 122 5.02 -0.18 -5.22
C LEU A 122 6.21 -0.75 -4.44
N LYS A 123 7.02 -1.57 -5.13
CA LYS A 123 8.11 -2.36 -4.53
C LYS A 123 9.50 -1.74 -4.68
N ARG A 124 9.61 -0.56 -5.24
CA ARG A 124 10.92 0.06 -5.53
C ARG A 124 10.91 1.52 -5.17
N THR A 125 12.04 2.01 -4.70
CA THR A 125 12.27 3.45 -4.62
C THR A 125 12.12 4.07 -6.00
N GLY A 126 11.32 5.11 -6.10
CA GLY A 126 11.01 5.72 -7.37
C GLY A 126 10.01 6.87 -7.30
N VAL A 127 9.80 7.50 -8.43
CA VAL A 127 8.76 8.53 -8.64
C VAL A 127 7.63 7.90 -9.44
N TYR A 128 6.46 7.82 -8.84
CA TYR A 128 5.27 7.21 -9.43
C TYR A 128 4.24 8.28 -9.76
N ARG A 129 3.92 8.42 -11.05
CA ARG A 129 2.94 9.41 -11.50
C ARG A 129 1.52 8.90 -11.24
N CYS A 130 0.77 9.63 -10.41
CA CYS A 130 -0.65 9.42 -10.18
C CYS A 130 -1.42 10.67 -10.64
N ALA A 131 -2.08 10.59 -11.79
CA ALA A 131 -2.73 11.74 -12.43
C ALA A 131 -1.77 12.93 -12.61
N ASP A 132 -2.04 14.06 -11.97
CA ASP A 132 -1.22 15.28 -11.96
C ASP A 132 -0.17 15.32 -10.83
N THR A 133 -0.11 14.29 -10.00
CA THR A 133 0.71 14.26 -8.77
C THR A 133 1.82 13.21 -8.88
N ASN A 134 3.00 13.53 -8.40
CA ASN A 134 4.11 12.58 -8.26
C ASN A 134 4.16 12.06 -6.82
N LEU A 135 4.02 10.74 -6.66
CA LEU A 135 4.26 10.05 -5.40
C LEU A 135 5.72 9.59 -5.37
N VAL A 136 6.49 10.08 -4.42
CA VAL A 136 7.88 9.65 -4.22
C VAL A 136 7.88 8.56 -3.16
N VAL A 137 8.33 7.39 -3.55
CA VAL A 137 8.35 6.20 -2.69
C VAL A 137 9.79 5.83 -2.40
N TRP A 138 10.07 5.51 -1.15
CA TRP A 138 11.32 4.89 -0.71
C TRP A 138 11.02 3.47 -0.21
N ASP A 139 11.67 2.50 -0.84
CA ASP A 139 11.58 1.11 -0.39
C ASP A 139 12.35 0.97 0.94
N VAL A 140 11.71 0.42 1.94
CA VAL A 140 12.30 0.20 3.28
C VAL A 140 13.59 -0.65 3.25
N ARG A 141 13.80 -1.41 2.17
CA ARG A 141 15.00 -2.24 1.95
C ARG A 141 16.16 -1.49 1.31
N ASP A 142 15.93 -0.27 0.82
CA ASP A 142 16.97 0.55 0.20
C ASP A 142 17.79 1.30 1.24
N LYS A 143 19.02 1.65 0.87
CA LYS A 143 19.86 2.49 1.73
C LYS A 143 19.41 3.94 1.60
N GLU A 144 19.58 4.71 2.66
CA GLU A 144 19.26 6.15 2.66
C GLU A 144 19.98 6.91 1.55
N SER A 145 21.19 6.46 1.15
CA SER A 145 21.93 7.02 0.01
C SER A 145 21.20 6.90 -1.32
N ASP A 146 20.29 5.92 -1.45
CA ASP A 146 19.56 5.61 -2.68
C ASP A 146 18.23 6.36 -2.74
N TYR A 147 17.86 7.07 -1.66
CA TYR A 147 16.61 7.81 -1.58
C TYR A 147 16.60 9.01 -2.52
N ILE A 148 15.51 9.16 -3.26
CA ILE A 148 15.28 10.28 -4.17
C ILE A 148 15.10 11.55 -3.33
N LYS A 149 15.90 12.57 -3.63
CA LYS A 149 15.79 13.89 -2.97
C LYS A 149 14.91 14.81 -3.81
N ALA A 150 14.24 15.76 -3.15
CA ALA A 150 13.36 16.71 -3.84
C ALA A 150 14.03 17.44 -5.02
N LYS A 151 15.31 17.76 -4.91
CA LYS A 151 16.12 18.37 -5.98
C LYS A 151 16.28 17.51 -7.24
N ASP A 152 16.12 16.19 -7.10
CA ASP A 152 16.31 15.23 -8.20
C ASP A 152 15.00 15.02 -9.00
N ILE A 153 13.87 15.56 -8.49
CA ILE A 153 12.57 15.50 -9.14
C ILE A 153 12.48 16.67 -10.12
N LYS A 154 12.77 16.41 -11.40
CA LYS A 154 12.82 17.43 -12.47
C LYS A 154 11.48 17.82 -13.07
N GLU A 155 10.40 17.16 -12.72
CA GLU A 155 9.07 17.43 -13.27
C GLU A 155 8.16 18.02 -12.19
N LYS A 156 7.60 19.18 -12.50
CA LYS A 156 6.53 19.79 -11.72
C LYS A 156 5.19 19.11 -12.02
#